data_b1b2bcc4753838fa5cbce6999fb9740f
#
_entry.id   b1b2bcc4753838fa5cbce6999fb9740f
#
_cell.length_a   1.000
_cell.length_b   1.000
_cell.length_c   1.000
_cell.angle_alpha   90.00
_cell.angle_beta   90.00
_cell.angle_gamma   90.00
#
_symmetry.space_group_name_H-M   'P 1'
#
loop_
_entity.id
_entity.type
_entity.pdbx_description
1 polymer ?
#
loop_
_entity_poly.entity_id
_entity_poly.type
_entity_poly.pdbx_seq_one_letter_code
_entity_poly.pdbx_strand_id
1 'polypeptide(L)'
;QLSVQSHLDGTHHFNVGRALSPLKEDGYLIIGSGGAVHPSDDTPHFYDGVAPWAAEFDNWLEDALTNGRYEDVNNYKTKAPNWELAHPWPEHFYPLIVAMGASGENSKAELIHRSWDHGTLGYASYKFTSP
;
A
#
# COMPACT_ATOMS: atom_id res chain seq x y z
N GLN A 1 -7.37 14.62 9.90
CA GLN A 1 -7.58 13.21 9.52
C GLN A 1 -8.54 13.12 8.34
N LEU A 2 -8.24 12.23 7.39
CA LEU A 2 -9.07 11.95 6.24
C LEU A 2 -9.32 10.44 6.15
N SER A 3 -10.59 10.04 6.09
CA SER A 3 -10.97 8.62 6.00
C SER A 3 -10.93 8.12 4.56
N VAL A 4 -10.53 6.87 4.38
CA VAL A 4 -10.69 6.17 3.10
C VAL A 4 -12.16 5.79 2.86
N GLN A 5 -12.50 5.48 1.62
CA GLN A 5 -13.84 5.10 1.17
C GLN A 5 -13.79 3.68 0.61
N SER A 6 -14.06 2.69 1.44
CA SER A 6 -13.89 1.28 1.12
C SER A 6 -14.72 0.79 -0.07
N HIS A 7 -15.80 1.49 -0.43
CA HIS A 7 -16.66 1.18 -1.59
C HIS A 7 -16.14 1.73 -2.92
N LEU A 8 -15.06 2.54 -2.90
CA LEU A 8 -14.42 3.08 -4.10
C LEU A 8 -13.08 2.37 -4.35
N ASP A 9 -12.51 2.56 -5.53
CA ASP A 9 -11.33 1.82 -5.98
C ASP A 9 -9.98 2.48 -5.67
N GLY A 10 -8.89 1.83 -6.09
CA GLY A 10 -7.54 2.34 -5.92
C GLY A 10 -7.29 3.63 -6.70
N THR A 11 -7.81 3.74 -7.91
CA THR A 11 -7.68 4.95 -8.74
C THR A 11 -8.34 6.16 -8.08
N HIS A 12 -9.51 5.98 -7.46
CA HIS A 12 -10.14 7.04 -6.67
C HIS A 12 -9.22 7.53 -5.55
N HIS A 13 -8.64 6.60 -4.78
CA HIS A 13 -7.76 6.94 -3.65
C HIS A 13 -6.44 7.58 -4.09
N PHE A 14 -5.90 7.15 -5.23
CA PHE A 14 -4.76 7.82 -5.86
C PHE A 14 -5.10 9.29 -6.20
N ASN A 15 -6.27 9.53 -6.76
CA ASN A 15 -6.73 10.88 -7.09
C ASN A 15 -7.01 11.73 -5.83
N VAL A 16 -7.49 11.13 -4.74
CA VAL A 16 -7.57 11.80 -3.44
C VAL A 16 -6.18 12.26 -3.00
N GLY A 17 -5.18 11.38 -3.10
CA GLY A 17 -3.79 11.74 -2.81
C GLY A 17 -3.30 12.89 -3.68
N ARG A 18 -3.54 12.84 -4.99
CA ARG A 18 -3.17 13.92 -5.91
C ARG A 18 -3.78 15.27 -5.50
N ALA A 19 -5.04 15.26 -5.05
CA ALA A 19 -5.71 16.46 -4.57
C ALA A 19 -5.06 17.02 -3.28
N LEU A 20 -4.43 16.17 -2.48
CA LEU A 20 -3.71 16.57 -1.26
C LEU A 20 -2.27 17.04 -1.55
N SER A 21 -1.74 16.78 -2.73
CA SER A 21 -0.35 17.08 -3.08
C SER A 21 0.07 18.54 -2.82
N PRO A 22 -0.77 19.56 -3.08
CA PRO A 22 -0.40 20.95 -2.80
C PRO A 22 -0.07 21.25 -1.31
N LEU A 23 -0.63 20.48 -0.37
CA LEU A 23 -0.36 20.66 1.05
C LEU A 23 1.11 20.46 1.43
N LYS A 24 1.86 19.72 0.62
CA LYS A 24 3.30 19.54 0.84
C LYS A 24 4.07 20.85 0.74
N GLU A 25 3.66 21.73 -0.16
CA GLU A 25 4.26 23.06 -0.32
C GLU A 25 4.01 23.94 0.90
N ASP A 26 2.92 23.66 1.63
CA ASP A 26 2.59 24.33 2.89
C ASP A 26 3.25 23.67 4.11
N GLY A 27 4.14 22.69 3.89
CA GLY A 27 4.88 22.02 4.96
C GLY A 27 4.16 20.85 5.64
N TYR A 28 3.07 20.34 5.05
CA TYR A 28 2.37 19.18 5.60
C TYR A 28 3.04 17.86 5.16
N LEU A 29 3.22 16.96 6.11
CA LEU A 29 3.58 15.57 5.85
C LEU A 29 2.30 14.75 5.70
N ILE A 30 2.16 14.07 4.57
CA ILE A 30 1.03 13.17 4.31
C ILE A 30 1.42 11.76 4.76
N ILE A 31 0.68 11.21 5.71
CA ILE A 31 0.92 9.88 6.26
C ILE A 31 -0.28 8.99 5.93
N GLY A 32 -0.06 7.91 5.19
CA GLY A 32 -1.04 6.84 4.98
C GLY A 32 -0.87 5.76 6.06
N SER A 33 -1.81 5.67 6.99
CA SER A 33 -1.79 4.67 8.06
C SER A 33 -2.64 3.46 7.67
N GLY A 34 -1.98 2.32 7.43
CA GLY A 34 -2.62 1.07 7.03
C GLY A 34 -1.69 -0.12 7.17
N GLY A 35 -1.91 -1.16 6.39
CA GLY A 35 -1.09 -2.36 6.38
C GLY A 35 -0.73 -2.79 4.95
N ALA A 36 0.52 -3.20 4.74
CA ALA A 36 0.97 -3.67 3.43
C ALA A 36 0.37 -5.05 3.09
N VAL A 37 0.26 -5.94 4.08
CA VAL A 37 -0.45 -7.23 3.97
C VAL A 37 -1.34 -7.38 5.19
N HIS A 38 -2.64 -7.50 4.98
CA HIS A 38 -3.62 -7.61 6.06
C HIS A 38 -4.71 -8.62 5.70
N PRO A 39 -4.48 -9.92 5.97
CA PRO A 39 -5.44 -10.97 5.67
C PRO A 39 -6.68 -10.90 6.57
N SER A 40 -7.67 -11.71 6.25
CA SER A 40 -8.84 -11.88 7.11
C SER A 40 -8.49 -12.67 8.38
N ASP A 41 -9.28 -12.49 9.44
CA ASP A 41 -9.13 -13.22 10.71
C ASP A 41 -9.29 -14.74 10.56
N ASP A 42 -9.97 -15.18 9.50
CA ASP A 42 -10.15 -16.60 9.19
C ASP A 42 -8.92 -17.24 8.52
N THR A 43 -7.94 -16.43 8.10
CA THR A 43 -6.71 -16.94 7.50
C THR A 43 -5.85 -17.59 8.57
N PRO A 44 -5.31 -18.82 8.35
CA PRO A 44 -4.39 -19.42 9.31
C PRO A 44 -3.19 -18.51 9.59
N HIS A 45 -2.96 -18.21 10.86
CA HIS A 45 -1.95 -17.22 11.28
C HIS A 45 -0.63 -17.82 11.77
N PHE A 46 -0.47 -19.13 11.70
CA PHE A 46 0.72 -19.79 12.20
C PHE A 46 1.53 -20.39 11.07
N TYR A 47 2.51 -19.63 10.61
CA TYR A 47 3.52 -20.09 9.68
C TYR A 47 4.89 -20.05 10.34
N ASP A 48 5.68 -21.07 10.07
CA ASP A 48 7.12 -21.04 10.36
C ASP A 48 7.79 -20.18 9.26
N GLY A 49 8.07 -18.93 9.62
CA GLY A 49 8.47 -17.90 8.66
C GLY A 49 7.28 -17.17 8.05
N VAL A 50 7.46 -16.62 6.85
CA VAL A 50 6.43 -15.88 6.12
C VAL A 50 5.66 -16.82 5.19
N ALA A 51 4.33 -16.72 5.21
CA ALA A 51 3.47 -17.47 4.28
C ALA A 51 3.85 -17.14 2.83
N PRO A 52 4.01 -18.14 1.94
CA PRO A 52 4.43 -17.89 0.56
C PRO A 52 3.55 -16.90 -0.20
N TRP A 53 2.24 -16.98 -0.04
CA TRP A 53 1.31 -16.06 -0.70
C TRP A 53 1.49 -14.61 -0.21
N ALA A 54 1.82 -14.43 1.07
CA ALA A 54 2.06 -13.11 1.66
C ALA A 54 3.38 -12.52 1.16
N ALA A 55 4.43 -13.33 1.12
CA ALA A 55 5.72 -12.92 0.57
C ALA A 55 5.63 -12.54 -0.91
N GLU A 56 4.87 -13.27 -1.71
CA GLU A 56 4.68 -12.96 -3.12
C GLU A 56 3.98 -11.61 -3.32
N PHE A 57 2.92 -11.34 -2.57
CA PHE A 57 2.25 -10.04 -2.65
C PHE A 57 3.17 -8.90 -2.20
N ASP A 58 3.86 -9.08 -1.07
CA ASP A 58 4.74 -8.07 -0.50
C ASP A 58 5.92 -7.74 -1.42
N ASN A 59 6.53 -8.75 -2.04
CA ASN A 59 7.60 -8.58 -3.02
C ASN A 59 7.10 -7.89 -4.30
N TRP A 60 5.91 -8.25 -4.78
CA TRP A 60 5.28 -7.57 -5.91
C TRP A 60 5.05 -6.08 -5.61
N LEU A 61 4.55 -5.78 -4.42
CA LEU A 61 4.28 -4.40 -4.00
C LEU A 61 5.57 -3.56 -3.96
N GLU A 62 6.61 -4.09 -3.35
CA GLU A 62 7.93 -3.43 -3.32
C GLU A 62 8.45 -3.17 -4.74
N ASP A 63 8.42 -4.19 -5.60
CA ASP A 63 8.89 -4.07 -6.97
C ASP A 63 8.07 -3.05 -7.76
N ALA A 64 6.75 -3.05 -7.64
CA ALA A 64 5.88 -2.09 -8.30
C ALA A 64 6.15 -0.65 -7.83
N LEU A 65 6.25 -0.44 -6.52
CA LEU A 65 6.47 0.90 -5.96
C LEU A 65 7.86 1.45 -6.29
N THR A 66 8.91 0.66 -6.09
CA THR A 66 10.30 1.11 -6.28
C THR A 66 10.66 1.33 -7.76
N ASN A 67 9.93 0.69 -8.67
CA ASN A 67 10.06 0.91 -10.12
C ASN A 67 9.04 1.91 -10.67
N GLY A 68 8.26 2.58 -9.83
CA GLY A 68 7.33 3.64 -10.25
C GLY A 68 6.08 3.14 -10.98
N ARG A 69 5.75 1.85 -10.86
CA ARG A 69 4.54 1.28 -11.47
C ARG A 69 3.29 1.56 -10.63
N TYR A 70 3.01 2.82 -10.37
CA TYR A 70 1.91 3.26 -9.50
C TYR A 70 0.53 2.89 -10.04
N GLU A 71 0.38 2.87 -11.36
CA GLU A 71 -0.88 2.44 -11.98
C GLU A 71 -1.17 0.95 -11.69
N ASP A 72 -0.15 0.10 -11.66
CA ASP A 72 -0.30 -1.31 -11.29
C ASP A 72 -0.77 -1.44 -9.83
N VAL A 73 -0.24 -0.61 -8.93
CA VAL A 73 -0.67 -0.59 -7.52
C VAL A 73 -2.12 -0.13 -7.40
N ASN A 74 -2.54 0.88 -8.17
CA ASN A 74 -3.94 1.29 -8.23
C ASN A 74 -4.87 0.15 -8.70
N ASN A 75 -4.37 -0.68 -9.61
CA ASN A 75 -5.08 -1.81 -10.19
C ASN A 75 -4.67 -3.15 -9.56
N TYR A 76 -4.33 -3.18 -8.27
CA TYR A 76 -3.80 -4.35 -7.59
C TYR A 76 -4.69 -5.59 -7.70
N LYS A 77 -6.01 -5.44 -7.80
CA LYS A 77 -6.96 -6.55 -7.97
C LYS A 77 -6.81 -7.28 -9.30
N THR A 78 -6.15 -6.69 -10.28
CA THR A 78 -5.86 -7.34 -11.58
C THR A 78 -4.38 -7.61 -11.78
N LYS A 79 -3.51 -6.96 -11.03
CA LYS A 79 -2.04 -6.99 -11.23
C LYS A 79 -1.28 -7.74 -10.15
N ALA A 80 -1.77 -7.70 -8.91
CA ALA A 80 -1.07 -8.29 -7.79
C ALA A 80 -1.33 -9.79 -7.64
N PRO A 81 -0.30 -10.61 -7.34
CA PRO A 81 -0.51 -11.98 -6.94
C PRO A 81 -1.17 -12.03 -5.56
N ASN A 82 -2.09 -12.97 -5.36
CA ASN A 82 -2.70 -13.27 -4.06
C ASN A 82 -3.40 -12.07 -3.37
N TRP A 83 -3.84 -11.09 -4.13
CA TRP A 83 -4.46 -9.88 -3.56
C TRP A 83 -5.69 -10.20 -2.71
N GLU A 84 -6.45 -11.25 -3.07
CA GLU A 84 -7.65 -11.67 -2.33
C GLU A 84 -7.32 -12.15 -0.91
N LEU A 85 -6.16 -12.77 -0.72
CA LEU A 85 -5.66 -13.17 0.59
C LEU A 85 -5.01 -11.99 1.32
N ALA A 86 -4.24 -11.20 0.61
CA ALA A 86 -3.50 -10.08 1.19
C ALA A 86 -4.41 -8.92 1.63
N HIS A 87 -5.46 -8.64 0.87
CA HIS A 87 -6.41 -7.55 1.14
C HIS A 87 -7.84 -7.94 0.77
N PRO A 88 -8.48 -8.85 1.52
CA PRO A 88 -9.90 -9.15 1.34
C PRO A 88 -10.77 -7.92 1.60
N TRP A 89 -10.30 -7.02 2.47
CA TRP A 89 -10.90 -5.74 2.78
C TRP A 89 -9.96 -4.62 2.35
N PRO A 90 -10.36 -3.67 1.50
CA PRO A 90 -9.45 -2.71 0.89
C PRO A 90 -8.98 -1.58 1.82
N GLU A 91 -9.67 -1.33 2.93
CA GLU A 91 -9.42 -0.19 3.81
C GLU A 91 -8.01 -0.16 4.41
N HIS A 92 -7.37 -1.31 4.59
CA HIS A 92 -6.00 -1.37 5.10
C HIS A 92 -4.96 -1.02 4.04
N PHE A 93 -5.30 -1.19 2.76
CA PHE A 93 -4.39 -0.94 1.64
C PHE A 93 -4.51 0.48 1.07
N TYR A 94 -5.69 1.05 1.04
CA TYR A 94 -5.95 2.35 0.43
C TYR A 94 -5.14 3.51 1.01
N PRO A 95 -4.77 3.56 2.31
CA PRO A 95 -3.91 4.61 2.83
C PRO A 95 -2.56 4.72 2.12
N LEU A 96 -1.95 3.58 1.72
CA LEU A 96 -0.74 3.57 0.90
C LEU A 96 -0.97 4.27 -0.44
N ILE A 97 -2.08 3.96 -1.10
CA ILE A 97 -2.42 4.53 -2.42
C ILE A 97 -2.63 6.04 -2.33
N VAL A 98 -3.26 6.52 -1.24
CA VAL A 98 -3.40 7.97 -1.00
C VAL A 98 -2.04 8.64 -0.84
N ALA A 99 -1.15 8.08 -0.01
CA ALA A 99 0.20 8.62 0.18
C ALA A 99 1.01 8.62 -1.12
N MET A 100 0.91 7.54 -1.91
CA MET A 100 1.51 7.41 -3.22
C MET A 100 1.02 8.51 -4.18
N GLY A 101 -0.29 8.75 -4.25
CA GLY A 101 -0.88 9.82 -5.07
C GLY A 101 -0.44 11.22 -4.62
N ALA A 102 -0.34 11.45 -3.32
CA ALA A 102 0.09 12.73 -2.77
C ALA A 102 1.56 13.05 -3.07
N SER A 103 2.38 12.03 -3.32
CA SER A 103 3.82 12.23 -3.58
C SER A 103 4.13 12.80 -4.98
N GLY A 104 3.23 12.63 -5.94
CA GLY A 104 3.40 13.09 -7.32
C GLY A 104 3.91 12.01 -8.28
N GLU A 105 3.72 12.25 -9.57
CA GLU A 105 3.97 11.25 -10.64
C GLU A 105 5.44 10.85 -10.77
N ASN A 106 6.36 11.76 -10.47
CA ASN A 106 7.80 11.53 -10.58
C ASN A 106 8.46 11.24 -9.22
N SER A 107 7.67 10.90 -8.22
CA SER A 107 8.20 10.55 -6.91
C SER A 107 8.93 9.20 -6.94
N LYS A 108 9.84 9.03 -5.98
CA LYS A 108 10.53 7.76 -5.76
C LYS A 108 10.02 7.13 -4.48
N ALA A 109 9.69 5.85 -4.55
CA ALA A 109 9.34 5.05 -3.39
C ALA A 109 10.58 4.31 -2.87
N GLU A 110 10.71 4.26 -1.56
CA GLU A 110 11.77 3.56 -0.84
C GLU A 110 11.14 2.74 0.28
N LEU A 111 11.52 1.47 0.37
CA LEU A 111 11.17 0.64 1.51
C LEU A 111 12.01 1.08 2.72
N ILE A 112 11.35 1.54 3.77
CA ILE A 112 12.03 2.03 4.99
C ILE A 112 11.91 1.09 6.18
N HIS A 113 10.97 0.13 6.11
CA HIS A 113 10.78 -0.87 7.16
C HIS A 113 10.09 -2.10 6.60
N ARG A 114 10.46 -3.29 7.09
CA ARG A 114 9.74 -4.54 6.85
C ARG A 114 9.78 -5.38 8.12
N SER A 115 8.61 -5.85 8.54
CA SER A 115 8.45 -6.82 9.61
C SER A 115 7.16 -7.61 9.40
N TRP A 116 7.04 -8.72 10.10
CA TRP A 116 5.90 -9.63 10.00
C TRP A 116 5.41 -10.01 11.38
N ASP A 117 4.10 -10.21 11.49
CA ASP A 117 3.47 -10.82 12.62
C ASP A 117 2.78 -12.11 12.18
N HIS A 118 3.06 -13.22 12.87
CA HIS A 118 2.54 -14.56 12.59
C HIS A 118 2.77 -15.05 11.14
N GLY A 119 3.69 -14.44 10.40
CA GLY A 119 4.02 -14.80 9.03
C GLY A 119 2.99 -14.41 7.96
N THR A 120 1.91 -13.72 8.33
CA THR A 120 0.82 -13.35 7.42
C THR A 120 0.45 -11.88 7.45
N LEU A 121 0.72 -11.18 8.56
CA LEU A 121 0.46 -9.75 8.71
C LEU A 121 1.77 -8.99 8.43
N GLY A 122 1.80 -8.22 7.36
CA GLY A 122 3.01 -7.55 6.89
C GLY A 122 2.98 -6.05 7.14
N TYR A 123 4.08 -5.52 7.69
CA TYR A 123 4.23 -4.11 8.07
C TYR A 123 5.26 -3.37 7.20
N ALA A 124 5.43 -3.77 5.94
CA ALA A 124 6.29 -3.01 5.03
C ALA A 124 5.82 -1.56 4.97
N SER A 125 6.75 -0.64 5.15
CA SER A 125 6.47 0.79 5.18
C SER A 125 7.32 1.49 4.13
N TYR A 126 6.72 2.45 3.44
CA TYR A 126 7.33 3.12 2.31
C TYR A 126 7.38 4.62 2.52
N LYS A 127 8.49 5.19 2.09
CA LYS A 127 8.67 6.63 1.98
C LYS A 127 8.62 7.02 0.51
N PHE A 128 7.83 8.03 0.20
CA PHE A 128 7.76 8.62 -1.13
C PHE A 128 8.43 10.00 -1.09
N THR A 129 9.36 10.21 -1.99
CA THR A 129 10.10 11.48 -2.08
C THR A 129 9.81 12.12 -3.43
N SER A 130 9.28 13.35 -3.42
CA SER A 130 9.12 14.15 -4.64
C SER A 130 10.48 14.64 -5.14
N PRO A 131 10.65 14.82 -6.45
CA PRO A 131 11.87 15.39 -7.02
C PRO A 131 12.12 16.81 -6.56
#